data_32c94b8379ebe10bbf48a6b0c4359ecc
#
_entry.id   32c94b8379ebe10bbf48a6b0c4359ecc
#
_cell.length_a   1.000
_cell.length_b   1.000
_cell.length_c   1.000
_cell.angle_alpha   90.00
_cell.angle_beta   90.00
_cell.angle_gamma   90.00
#
_symmetry.space_group_name_H-M   'P 1'
#
loop_
_entity.id
_entity.type
_entity.pdbx_description
1 polymer ?
#
loop_
_entity_poly.entity_id
_entity_poly.type
_entity_poly.pdbx_seq_one_letter_code
_entity_poly.pdbx_strand_id
1 'polypeptide(L)'
;MQILAYAAGEEDFVDANFNNVYDCGERWTDLNTAFRDDNESRAFDTGEFSVPRAPSPSACANAATPSPTAGDGVWGTADVRMQSTIVFATGNAVIRGSVIAATATTPATLDFTIADGNGNSMPTGSDVVVSGSVVGCAPSGGVFTAKIANTLAPSLISLPLLNCTAGDAVSVEVTSPLKLVTRAAFIAP
;
A
#
# COMPACT_ATOMS: atom_id res chain seq x y z
N MET A 1 -2.23 -8.96 -4.87
CA MET A 1 -1.75 -9.54 -6.16
C MET A 1 -0.83 -8.55 -6.81
N GLN A 2 0.39 -8.96 -7.12
CA GLN A 2 1.38 -8.15 -7.83
C GLN A 2 1.21 -8.30 -9.35
N ILE A 3 1.31 -7.19 -10.05
CA ILE A 3 1.33 -7.14 -11.51
C ILE A 3 2.67 -6.54 -11.93
N LEU A 4 3.38 -7.26 -12.80
CA LEU A 4 4.54 -6.76 -13.51
C LEU A 4 4.14 -6.50 -14.96
N ALA A 5 4.28 -5.25 -15.43
CA ALA A 5 4.20 -4.87 -16.83
C ALA A 5 5.60 -4.54 -17.31
N TYR A 6 6.02 -5.08 -18.45
CA TYR A 6 7.32 -4.80 -19.04
C TYR A 6 7.27 -4.82 -20.57
N ALA A 7 8.21 -4.13 -21.16
CA ALA A 7 8.39 -4.08 -22.61
C ALA A 7 9.88 -3.95 -22.93
N ALA A 8 10.29 -4.44 -24.09
CA ALA A 8 11.65 -4.24 -24.58
C ALA A 8 11.90 -2.74 -24.82
N GLY A 9 13.02 -2.26 -24.35
CA GLY A 9 13.50 -0.90 -24.49
C GLY A 9 15.02 -0.85 -24.40
N GLU A 10 15.55 0.31 -24.04
CA GLU A 10 16.96 0.56 -23.85
C GLU A 10 17.19 1.24 -22.50
N GLU A 11 18.39 1.12 -21.99
CA GLU A 11 18.83 1.79 -20.78
C GLU A 11 18.98 3.30 -21.02
N ASP A 12 18.75 4.08 -19.99
CA ASP A 12 18.92 5.51 -20.02
C ASP A 12 20.40 5.89 -19.92
N PHE A 13 20.84 6.92 -20.67
CA PHE A 13 22.20 7.43 -20.63
C PHE A 13 22.24 8.96 -20.65
N VAL A 14 23.37 9.52 -20.28
CA VAL A 14 23.65 10.95 -20.33
C VAL A 14 24.44 11.25 -21.58
N ASP A 15 23.77 11.76 -22.61
CA ASP A 15 24.37 12.20 -23.87
C ASP A 15 25.23 13.45 -23.62
N ALA A 16 26.52 13.26 -23.46
CA ALA A 16 27.45 14.34 -23.11
C ALA A 16 27.87 15.20 -24.31
N ASN A 17 27.74 14.70 -25.53
CA ASN A 17 28.12 15.38 -26.77
C ASN A 17 26.93 15.81 -27.63
N PHE A 18 25.70 15.51 -27.21
CA PHE A 18 24.44 15.88 -27.84
C PHE A 18 24.24 15.27 -29.25
N ASN A 19 24.74 14.05 -29.45
CA ASN A 19 24.58 13.34 -30.73
C ASN A 19 23.39 12.36 -30.75
N ASN A 20 22.71 12.14 -29.61
CA ASN A 20 21.62 11.20 -29.39
C ASN A 20 22.00 9.73 -29.64
N VAL A 21 23.25 9.37 -29.45
CA VAL A 21 23.79 8.02 -29.56
C VAL A 21 24.70 7.78 -28.36
N TYR A 22 24.58 6.61 -27.72
CA TYR A 22 25.49 6.25 -26.64
C TYR A 22 26.91 6.06 -27.15
N ASP A 23 27.85 6.78 -26.56
CA ASP A 23 29.29 6.65 -26.81
C ASP A 23 29.98 6.02 -25.60
N CYS A 24 31.02 5.19 -25.88
CA CYS A 24 31.75 4.52 -24.80
C CYS A 24 32.33 5.53 -23.81
N GLY A 25 31.95 5.39 -22.53
CA GLY A 25 32.38 6.27 -21.44
C GLY A 25 31.37 7.31 -21.02
N GLU A 26 30.25 7.44 -21.70
CA GLU A 26 29.10 8.19 -21.21
C GLU A 26 28.47 7.50 -20.00
N ARG A 27 27.83 8.30 -19.13
CA ARG A 27 27.17 7.80 -17.93
C ARG A 27 25.83 7.20 -18.28
N TRP A 28 25.54 6.04 -17.74
CA TRP A 28 24.29 5.30 -17.95
C TRP A 28 23.86 4.56 -16.68
N THR A 29 22.65 4.02 -16.70
CA THR A 29 22.08 3.26 -15.59
C THR A 29 21.94 1.81 -15.99
N ASP A 30 22.77 0.94 -15.38
CA ASP A 30 22.72 -0.51 -15.59
C ASP A 30 21.47 -1.11 -14.94
N LEU A 31 20.55 -1.59 -15.75
CA LEU A 31 19.29 -2.17 -15.28
C LEU A 31 19.42 -3.69 -15.13
N ASN A 32 19.06 -4.19 -13.97
CA ASN A 32 18.88 -5.62 -13.73
C ASN A 32 17.67 -6.16 -14.53
N THR A 33 17.51 -7.49 -14.62
CA THR A 33 16.32 -8.08 -15.27
C THR A 33 15.05 -7.75 -14.49
N ALA A 34 13.94 -7.62 -15.20
CA ALA A 34 12.65 -7.38 -14.57
C ALA A 34 12.24 -8.58 -13.70
N PHE A 35 11.69 -8.32 -12.52
CA PHE A 35 11.14 -9.35 -11.65
C PHE A 35 9.83 -8.88 -11.04
N ARG A 36 8.99 -9.82 -10.60
CA ARG A 36 7.75 -9.53 -9.89
C ARG A 36 7.99 -9.72 -8.39
N ASP A 37 7.98 -8.64 -7.66
CA ASP A 37 8.14 -8.59 -6.21
C ASP A 37 6.87 -9.10 -5.53
N ASP A 38 6.79 -10.41 -5.32
CA ASP A 38 5.57 -11.08 -4.86
C ASP A 38 5.28 -10.84 -3.36
N ASN A 39 6.30 -10.50 -2.57
CA ASN A 39 6.20 -10.26 -1.14
C ASN A 39 6.29 -8.76 -0.74
N GLU A 40 6.41 -7.85 -1.73
CA GLU A 40 6.48 -6.39 -1.54
C GLU A 40 7.72 -5.94 -0.73
N SER A 41 8.82 -6.72 -0.80
CA SER A 41 10.09 -6.41 -0.13
C SER A 41 10.87 -5.29 -0.82
N ARG A 42 10.55 -4.97 -2.09
CA ARG A 42 11.26 -4.06 -3.00
C ARG A 42 12.62 -4.59 -3.46
N ALA A 43 12.90 -5.83 -3.23
CA ALA A 43 14.10 -6.54 -3.67
C ALA A 43 13.70 -7.87 -4.30
N PHE A 44 14.58 -8.45 -5.10
CA PHE A 44 14.35 -9.80 -5.62
C PHE A 44 14.62 -10.84 -4.52
N ASP A 45 13.64 -11.69 -4.28
CA ASP A 45 13.75 -12.82 -3.37
C ASP A 45 13.72 -14.15 -4.15
N THR A 46 14.43 -15.15 -3.64
CA THR A 46 14.49 -16.47 -4.28
C THR A 46 13.10 -17.09 -4.43
N GLY A 47 12.73 -17.44 -5.65
CA GLY A 47 11.44 -18.03 -5.99
C GLY A 47 10.46 -17.05 -6.66
N GLU A 48 10.77 -15.77 -6.69
CA GLU A 48 10.00 -14.79 -7.44
C GLU A 48 10.18 -14.93 -8.94
N PHE A 49 9.15 -14.56 -9.67
CA PHE A 49 9.20 -14.57 -11.13
C PHE A 49 10.15 -13.49 -11.65
N SER A 50 11.06 -13.85 -12.54
CA SER A 50 11.90 -12.91 -13.27
C SER A 50 11.83 -13.14 -14.78
N VAL A 51 12.12 -12.08 -15.55
CA VAL A 51 12.14 -12.10 -17.01
C VAL A 51 13.57 -12.32 -17.47
N PRO A 52 13.93 -13.51 -18.00
CA PRO A 52 15.26 -13.75 -18.50
C PRO A 52 15.59 -12.84 -19.68
N ARG A 53 16.81 -12.29 -19.69
CA ARG A 53 17.33 -11.46 -20.78
C ARG A 53 18.72 -11.96 -21.19
N ALA A 54 19.01 -11.92 -22.48
CA ALA A 54 20.38 -12.12 -22.96
C ALA A 54 21.24 -10.89 -22.67
N PRO A 55 22.57 -11.04 -22.53
CA PRO A 55 23.47 -9.91 -22.47
C PRO A 55 23.34 -8.98 -23.69
N SER A 56 23.44 -7.68 -23.47
CA SER A 56 23.38 -6.70 -24.54
C SER A 56 24.62 -6.78 -25.42
N PRO A 57 24.53 -6.73 -26.75
CA PRO A 57 25.69 -6.57 -27.59
C PRO A 57 26.34 -5.22 -27.35
N SER A 58 27.64 -5.17 -27.10
CA SER A 58 28.35 -3.91 -26.86
C SER A 58 29.73 -3.94 -27.53
N ALA A 59 30.11 -2.79 -28.10
CA ALA A 59 31.45 -2.54 -28.59
C ALA A 59 32.37 -1.98 -27.50
N CYS A 60 31.81 -1.54 -26.37
CA CYS A 60 32.55 -0.83 -25.31
C CYS A 60 33.11 -1.75 -24.25
N ALA A 61 32.46 -2.87 -23.98
CA ALA A 61 32.89 -3.84 -22.98
C ALA A 61 32.20 -5.21 -23.21
N ASN A 62 32.72 -6.23 -22.53
CA ASN A 62 32.07 -7.54 -22.53
C ASN A 62 30.90 -7.56 -21.55
N ALA A 63 29.70 -7.89 -22.06
CA ALA A 63 28.51 -8.02 -21.26
C ALA A 63 28.53 -9.29 -20.40
N ALA A 64 28.10 -9.18 -19.16
CA ALA A 64 27.78 -10.31 -18.30
C ALA A 64 26.35 -10.78 -18.56
N THR A 65 25.98 -11.97 -18.09
CA THR A 65 24.57 -12.39 -18.10
C THR A 65 23.81 -11.62 -17.03
N PRO A 66 22.78 -10.83 -17.39
CA PRO A 66 22.02 -10.06 -16.41
C PRO A 66 21.17 -10.95 -15.52
N SER A 67 20.89 -10.49 -14.32
CA SER A 67 20.09 -11.19 -13.31
C SER A 67 19.10 -10.21 -12.64
N PRO A 68 18.16 -10.67 -11.82
CA PRO A 68 17.28 -9.77 -11.08
C PRO A 68 18.00 -8.86 -10.07
N THR A 69 19.25 -9.18 -9.71
CA THR A 69 20.08 -8.43 -8.73
C THR A 69 21.21 -7.64 -9.36
N ALA A 70 21.48 -7.85 -10.66
CA ALA A 70 22.57 -7.16 -11.37
C ALA A 70 22.25 -7.01 -12.85
N GLY A 71 22.64 -5.89 -13.44
CA GLY A 71 22.63 -5.69 -14.88
C GLY A 71 23.72 -6.49 -15.59
N ASP A 72 23.91 -6.22 -16.88
CA ASP A 72 24.92 -6.92 -17.69
C ASP A 72 26.26 -6.16 -17.78
N GLY A 73 26.35 -4.96 -17.20
CA GLY A 73 27.56 -4.16 -17.13
C GLY A 73 27.87 -3.39 -18.41
N VAL A 74 26.96 -3.35 -19.38
CA VAL A 74 27.10 -2.59 -20.62
C VAL A 74 25.79 -1.86 -20.94
N TRP A 75 25.89 -0.69 -21.55
CA TRP A 75 24.69 -0.01 -22.05
C TRP A 75 24.08 -0.80 -23.21
N GLY A 76 22.76 -0.92 -23.20
CA GLY A 76 22.06 -1.61 -24.28
C GLY A 76 20.59 -1.86 -24.03
N THR A 77 20.11 -3.01 -24.47
CA THR A 77 18.70 -3.39 -24.33
C THR A 77 18.33 -3.66 -22.88
N ALA A 78 17.19 -3.18 -22.45
CA ALA A 78 16.65 -3.40 -21.11
C ALA A 78 15.14 -3.68 -21.16
N ASP A 79 14.61 -4.25 -20.07
CA ASP A 79 13.16 -4.34 -19.88
C ASP A 79 12.69 -3.08 -19.13
N VAL A 80 12.08 -2.14 -19.86
CA VAL A 80 11.35 -1.03 -19.24
C VAL A 80 10.15 -1.61 -18.52
N ARG A 81 10.02 -1.32 -17.22
CA ARG A 81 9.06 -2.02 -16.36
C ARG A 81 8.34 -1.12 -15.38
N MET A 82 7.13 -1.54 -15.01
CA MET A 82 6.33 -1.00 -13.92
C MET A 82 5.74 -2.14 -13.11
N GLN A 83 5.70 -1.98 -11.80
CA GLN A 83 4.99 -2.90 -10.91
C GLN A 83 3.84 -2.18 -10.23
N SER A 84 2.76 -2.92 -9.98
CA SER A 84 1.57 -2.41 -9.28
C SER A 84 0.95 -3.52 -8.43
N THR A 85 0.47 -3.15 -7.25
CA THR A 85 -0.26 -4.06 -6.37
C THR A 85 -1.76 -3.82 -6.51
N ILE A 86 -2.53 -4.89 -6.73
CA ILE A 86 -3.99 -4.87 -6.67
C ILE A 86 -4.44 -5.67 -5.46
N VAL A 87 -5.23 -5.04 -4.60
CA VAL A 87 -5.88 -5.69 -3.46
C VAL A 87 -7.28 -6.15 -3.86
N PHE A 88 -7.55 -7.44 -3.74
CA PHE A 88 -8.90 -7.99 -3.86
C PHE A 88 -9.52 -8.05 -2.46
N ALA A 89 -10.33 -7.06 -2.14
CA ALA A 89 -11.00 -6.95 -0.86
C ALA A 89 -12.40 -7.56 -0.88
N THR A 90 -12.79 -8.20 0.21
CA THR A 90 -14.18 -8.61 0.42
C THR A 90 -15.03 -7.43 0.92
N GLY A 91 -16.35 -7.52 0.75
CA GLY A 91 -17.26 -6.46 1.21
C GLY A 91 -17.57 -6.50 2.71
N ASN A 92 -17.18 -7.55 3.43
CA ASN A 92 -17.43 -7.71 4.87
C ASN A 92 -16.28 -7.12 5.66
N ALA A 93 -16.56 -6.14 6.52
CA ALA A 93 -15.55 -5.54 7.37
C ALA A 93 -15.27 -6.39 8.62
N VAL A 94 -14.02 -6.38 9.06
CA VAL A 94 -13.57 -6.79 10.39
C VAL A 94 -13.12 -5.52 11.11
N ILE A 95 -13.85 -5.16 12.18
CA ILE A 95 -13.60 -3.96 12.97
C ILE A 95 -13.02 -4.39 14.31
N ARG A 96 -11.81 -3.95 14.65
CA ARG A 96 -11.12 -4.28 15.90
C ARG A 96 -10.62 -3.00 16.56
N GLY A 97 -10.78 -2.88 17.87
CA GLY A 97 -10.33 -1.69 18.58
C GLY A 97 -10.71 -1.71 20.05
N SER A 98 -10.53 -0.57 20.68
CA SER A 98 -10.89 -0.34 22.07
C SER A 98 -11.12 1.14 22.36
N VAL A 99 -11.90 1.43 23.40
CA VAL A 99 -11.95 2.76 24.00
C VAL A 99 -10.83 2.85 25.04
N ILE A 100 -10.02 3.89 24.94
CA ILE A 100 -8.98 4.24 25.91
C ILE A 100 -9.59 5.30 26.84
N ALA A 101 -9.54 5.03 28.15
CA ALA A 101 -10.09 5.95 29.15
C ALA A 101 -9.44 7.32 29.13
N ALA A 102 -10.19 8.35 29.48
CA ALA A 102 -9.66 9.68 29.72
C ALA A 102 -8.67 9.68 30.90
N THR A 103 -7.66 10.53 30.81
CA THR A 103 -6.76 10.86 31.92
C THR A 103 -7.00 12.30 32.38
N ALA A 104 -6.26 12.77 33.39
CA ALA A 104 -6.34 14.18 33.82
C ALA A 104 -5.96 15.17 32.72
N THR A 105 -5.21 14.71 31.69
CA THR A 105 -4.63 15.60 30.65
C THR A 105 -5.05 15.21 29.22
N THR A 106 -5.67 14.05 29.03
CA THR A 106 -6.07 13.56 27.70
C THR A 106 -7.54 13.12 27.71
N PRO A 107 -8.32 13.46 26.68
CA PRO A 107 -9.69 12.94 26.52
C PRO A 107 -9.66 11.44 26.30
N ALA A 108 -10.80 10.77 26.49
CA ALA A 108 -10.97 9.40 26.03
C ALA A 108 -10.81 9.33 24.50
N THR A 109 -10.29 8.22 23.99
CA THR A 109 -10.14 7.98 22.56
C THR A 109 -10.72 6.63 22.18
N LEU A 110 -11.29 6.55 20.98
CA LEU A 110 -11.62 5.28 20.31
C LEU A 110 -10.57 5.02 19.25
N ASP A 111 -9.75 4.00 19.46
CA ASP A 111 -8.76 3.53 18.48
C ASP A 111 -9.27 2.23 17.86
N PHE A 112 -9.39 2.20 16.54
CA PHE A 112 -9.83 0.99 15.85
C PHE A 112 -9.24 0.85 14.46
N THR A 113 -9.15 -0.40 14.02
CA THR A 113 -8.75 -0.79 12.68
C THR A 113 -9.93 -1.37 11.92
N ILE A 114 -9.95 -1.10 10.62
CA ILE A 114 -10.93 -1.67 9.69
C ILE A 114 -10.16 -2.42 8.61
N ALA A 115 -10.44 -3.70 8.48
CA ALA A 115 -9.92 -4.59 7.45
C ALA A 115 -11.07 -5.36 6.81
N ASP A 116 -10.80 -6.03 5.69
CA ASP A 116 -11.71 -7.06 5.17
C ASP A 116 -11.54 -8.40 5.93
N GLY A 117 -12.31 -9.42 5.57
CA GLY A 117 -12.25 -10.73 6.21
C GLY A 117 -10.90 -11.45 6.07
N ASN A 118 -10.03 -11.03 5.14
CA ASN A 118 -8.70 -11.58 4.89
C ASN A 118 -7.57 -10.71 5.48
N GLY A 119 -7.92 -9.61 6.16
CA GLY A 119 -6.94 -8.67 6.72
C GLY A 119 -6.43 -7.63 5.74
N ASN A 120 -7.03 -7.50 4.56
CA ASN A 120 -6.69 -6.45 3.58
C ASN A 120 -7.44 -5.14 3.88
N SER A 121 -7.07 -4.06 3.17
CA SER A 121 -7.90 -2.86 3.15
C SER A 121 -9.31 -3.16 2.67
N MET A 122 -10.31 -2.50 3.25
CA MET A 122 -11.68 -2.52 2.73
C MET A 122 -11.74 -1.92 1.31
N PRO A 123 -12.75 -2.28 0.50
CA PRO A 123 -12.96 -1.65 -0.81
C PRO A 123 -12.99 -0.12 -0.70
N THR A 124 -12.28 0.55 -1.58
CA THR A 124 -12.26 2.02 -1.67
C THR A 124 -13.67 2.58 -1.77
N GLY A 125 -13.92 3.67 -1.02
CA GLY A 125 -15.24 4.31 -0.98
C GLY A 125 -16.22 3.65 -0.01
N SER A 126 -15.84 2.63 0.77
CA SER A 126 -16.65 2.14 1.89
C SER A 126 -16.89 3.28 2.88
N ASP A 127 -18.13 3.42 3.33
CA ASP A 127 -18.51 4.43 4.31
C ASP A 127 -18.23 3.93 5.72
N VAL A 128 -17.68 4.80 6.56
CA VAL A 128 -17.44 4.58 7.99
C VAL A 128 -18.25 5.59 8.76
N VAL A 129 -19.08 5.14 9.68
CA VAL A 129 -19.87 5.99 10.58
C VAL A 129 -19.57 5.58 12.01
N VAL A 130 -19.16 6.56 12.86
CA VAL A 130 -19.00 6.35 14.29
C VAL A 130 -19.99 7.23 15.02
N SER A 131 -20.80 6.60 15.87
CA SER A 131 -21.83 7.27 16.66
C SER A 131 -21.80 6.78 18.10
N GLY A 132 -22.14 7.66 19.00
CA GLY A 132 -22.29 7.37 20.43
C GLY A 132 -23.71 7.65 20.92
N SER A 133 -23.90 7.58 22.22
CA SER A 133 -25.13 7.98 22.87
C SER A 133 -25.28 9.51 22.87
N VAL A 134 -26.50 10.00 22.69
CA VAL A 134 -26.82 11.45 22.73
C VAL A 134 -26.47 12.12 24.08
N VAL A 135 -26.46 11.34 25.16
CA VAL A 135 -26.18 11.80 26.52
C VAL A 135 -24.94 11.18 27.16
N GLY A 136 -24.23 10.29 26.41
CA GLY A 136 -23.04 9.56 26.87
C GLY A 136 -21.87 9.74 25.94
N CYS A 137 -21.03 8.71 25.88
CA CYS A 137 -19.80 8.69 25.10
C CYS A 137 -20.07 8.86 23.61
N ALA A 138 -19.52 9.90 23.00
CA ALA A 138 -19.65 10.19 21.58
C ALA A 138 -18.38 10.80 20.99
N PRO A 139 -18.13 10.65 19.67
CA PRO A 139 -17.02 11.36 19.02
C PRO A 139 -17.12 12.88 19.23
N SER A 140 -15.96 13.53 19.43
CA SER A 140 -15.89 14.97 19.54
C SER A 140 -16.41 15.63 18.25
N GLY A 141 -17.48 16.43 18.37
CA GLY A 141 -18.16 17.00 17.20
C GLY A 141 -19.40 16.22 16.76
N GLY A 142 -19.81 15.15 17.46
CA GLY A 142 -21.00 14.36 17.16
C GLY A 142 -20.70 13.11 16.31
N VAL A 143 -21.56 12.81 15.35
CA VAL A 143 -21.35 11.65 14.48
C VAL A 143 -20.14 11.88 13.56
N PHE A 144 -19.16 10.99 13.63
CA PHE A 144 -18.03 10.99 12.70
C PHE A 144 -18.38 10.19 11.45
N THR A 145 -18.02 10.72 10.28
CA THR A 145 -18.16 10.04 9.00
C THR A 145 -16.87 10.13 8.17
N ALA A 146 -16.48 9.03 7.54
CA ALA A 146 -15.34 8.99 6.64
C ALA A 146 -15.57 7.99 5.51
N LYS A 147 -14.75 8.06 4.47
CA LYS A 147 -14.67 7.04 3.42
C LYS A 147 -13.30 6.38 3.45
N ILE A 148 -13.29 5.08 3.25
CA ILE A 148 -12.04 4.32 3.09
C ILE A 148 -11.35 4.79 1.80
N ALA A 149 -10.10 5.21 1.94
CA ALA A 149 -9.26 5.62 0.82
C ALA A 149 -8.71 4.41 0.05
N ASN A 150 -8.16 4.67 -1.13
CA ASN A 150 -7.43 3.65 -1.89
C ASN A 150 -6.07 3.40 -1.24
N THR A 151 -5.99 2.37 -0.39
CA THR A 151 -4.78 1.97 0.33
C THR A 151 -4.57 0.46 0.23
N LEU A 152 -3.31 0.02 0.40
CA LEU A 152 -2.97 -1.41 0.42
C LEU A 152 -3.14 -2.02 1.82
N ALA A 153 -3.07 -1.20 2.86
CA ALA A 153 -3.15 -1.62 4.26
C ALA A 153 -4.54 -1.33 4.87
N PRO A 154 -4.93 -2.07 5.92
CA PRO A 154 -6.10 -1.75 6.73
C PRO A 154 -6.10 -0.30 7.23
N SER A 155 -7.28 0.28 7.36
CA SER A 155 -7.42 1.64 7.85
C SER A 155 -7.35 1.68 9.38
N LEU A 156 -6.48 2.53 9.93
CA LEU A 156 -6.41 2.85 11.36
C LEU A 156 -7.07 4.21 11.59
N ILE A 157 -8.01 4.27 12.53
CA ILE A 157 -8.74 5.49 12.90
C ILE A 157 -8.64 5.67 14.41
N SER A 158 -8.28 6.90 14.82
CA SER A 158 -8.23 7.33 16.21
C SER A 158 -9.14 8.55 16.36
N LEU A 159 -10.12 8.50 17.26
CA LEU A 159 -11.10 9.55 17.46
C LEU A 159 -11.17 9.97 18.91
N PRO A 160 -11.06 11.26 19.22
CA PRO A 160 -11.34 11.76 20.55
C PRO A 160 -12.83 11.63 20.88
N LEU A 161 -13.12 11.17 22.08
CA LEU A 161 -14.47 10.99 22.61
C LEU A 161 -14.75 11.99 23.73
N LEU A 162 -16.01 12.38 23.88
CA LEU A 162 -16.49 13.26 24.93
C LEU A 162 -17.54 12.56 25.77
N ASN A 163 -17.64 12.99 27.05
CA ASN A 163 -18.66 12.56 28.01
C ASN A 163 -18.72 11.06 28.26
N CYS A 164 -17.57 10.36 28.11
CA CYS A 164 -17.50 8.93 28.36
C CYS A 164 -17.51 8.61 29.84
N THR A 165 -18.41 7.72 30.24
CA THR A 165 -18.42 7.07 31.54
C THR A 165 -18.28 5.55 31.36
N ALA A 166 -17.80 4.87 32.38
CA ALA A 166 -17.65 3.41 32.33
C ALA A 166 -18.98 2.73 31.96
N GLY A 167 -18.94 1.83 30.99
CA GLY A 167 -20.10 1.12 30.48
C GLY A 167 -20.80 1.78 29.28
N ASP A 168 -20.43 3.03 28.91
CA ASP A 168 -20.96 3.66 27.70
C ASP A 168 -20.49 2.96 26.44
N ALA A 169 -21.37 2.89 25.42
CA ALA A 169 -21.08 2.23 24.15
C ALA A 169 -20.90 3.25 23.01
N VAL A 170 -19.88 3.06 22.20
CA VAL A 170 -19.68 3.73 20.92
C VAL A 170 -19.80 2.73 19.80
N SER A 171 -20.64 3.02 18.81
CA SER A 171 -20.89 2.15 17.67
C SER A 171 -20.09 2.59 16.46
N VAL A 172 -19.45 1.63 15.80
CA VAL A 172 -18.79 1.81 14.49
C VAL A 172 -19.58 1.00 13.47
N GLU A 173 -20.03 1.65 12.41
CA GLU A 173 -20.67 1.03 11.27
C GLU A 173 -19.80 1.22 10.03
N VAL A 174 -19.59 0.14 9.28
CA VAL A 174 -18.91 0.15 7.99
C VAL A 174 -19.85 -0.38 6.93
N THR A 175 -20.08 0.44 5.90
CA THR A 175 -20.91 0.06 4.74
C THR A 175 -20.04 -0.01 3.49
N SER A 176 -19.90 -1.20 2.90
CA SER A 176 -19.16 -1.39 1.66
C SER A 176 -19.89 -0.76 0.45
N PRO A 177 -19.21 -0.54 -0.69
CA PRO A 177 -19.85 -0.09 -1.93
C PRO A 177 -20.99 -1.04 -2.40
N LEU A 178 -20.91 -2.32 -2.08
CA LEU A 178 -21.94 -3.33 -2.35
C LEU A 178 -23.07 -3.31 -1.32
N LYS A 179 -23.12 -2.31 -0.43
CA LYS A 179 -24.16 -2.13 0.60
C LYS A 179 -24.17 -3.21 1.69
N LEU A 180 -23.08 -3.95 1.86
CA LEU A 180 -22.91 -4.82 3.01
C LEU A 180 -22.55 -3.96 4.23
N VAL A 181 -23.26 -4.16 5.32
CA VAL A 181 -23.13 -3.39 6.57
C VAL A 181 -22.56 -4.28 7.66
N THR A 182 -21.48 -3.84 8.28
CA THR A 182 -20.89 -4.45 9.47
C THR A 182 -20.90 -3.44 10.62
N ARG A 183 -21.27 -3.90 11.83
CA ARG A 183 -21.31 -3.07 13.03
C ARG A 183 -20.45 -3.68 14.14
N ALA A 184 -19.79 -2.82 14.89
CA ALA A 184 -19.11 -3.17 16.13
C ALA A 184 -19.45 -2.13 17.21
N ALA A 185 -19.55 -2.56 18.47
CA ALA A 185 -19.72 -1.67 19.60
C ALA A 185 -18.48 -1.81 20.51
N PHE A 186 -17.99 -0.67 20.99
CA PHE A 186 -16.85 -0.57 21.91
C PHE A 186 -17.33 0.07 23.19
N ILE A 187 -17.01 -0.56 24.32
CA ILE A 187 -17.46 -0.13 25.65
C ILE A 187 -16.35 0.68 26.31
N ALA A 188 -16.72 1.82 26.88
CA ALA A 188 -15.81 2.61 27.67
C ALA A 188 -15.48 1.88 28.99
N PRO A 189 -14.17 1.79 29.36
CA PRO A 189 -13.71 1.10 30.56
C PRO A 189 -14.06 1.86 31.85
#